data_45df14224db383d4151b22263a364d50
#
_entry.id   45df14224db383d4151b22263a364d50
#
_cell.length_a   1.000
_cell.length_b   1.000
_cell.length_c   1.000
_cell.angle_alpha   90.00
_cell.angle_beta   90.00
_cell.angle_gamma   90.00
#
_symmetry.space_group_name_H-M   'P 1'
#
loop_
_entity.id
_entity.type
_entity.pdbx_description
1 polymer ?
#
loop_
_entity_poly.entity_id
_entity_poly.type
_entity_poly.pdbx_seq_one_letter_code
_entity_poly.pdbx_strand_id
1 'polypeptide(L)'
;MDNKDFLAQQFEQHRGHLRAVAYRMLGSTSEADDAVQDAWLRLSGANAQEIENLGGWLTTVVARVCLNKLRSRSTRREESLD
;
A
#
# COMPACT_ATOMS: atom_id res chain seq x y z
N MET A 1 5.84 17.05 -19.71
CA MET A 1 5.80 16.50 -18.35
C MET A 1 5.87 14.98 -18.41
N ASP A 2 6.73 14.38 -17.62
CA ASP A 2 6.92 12.94 -17.58
C ASP A 2 5.70 12.27 -16.94
N ASN A 3 5.28 11.11 -17.50
CA ASN A 3 4.20 10.31 -16.92
C ASN A 3 4.45 9.96 -15.45
N LYS A 4 5.72 9.78 -15.10
CA LYS A 4 6.12 9.44 -13.75
C LYS A 4 5.81 10.58 -12.78
N ASP A 5 6.05 11.82 -13.18
CA ASP A 5 5.74 12.99 -12.36
C ASP A 5 4.23 13.14 -12.16
N PHE A 6 3.46 12.89 -13.21
CA PHE A 6 2.00 12.93 -13.13
C PHE A 6 1.48 11.87 -12.15
N LEU A 7 2.01 10.65 -12.25
CA LEU A 7 1.61 9.57 -11.35
C LEU A 7 1.98 9.88 -9.89
N ALA A 8 3.17 10.46 -9.69
CA ALA A 8 3.60 10.85 -8.34
C ALA A 8 2.66 11.88 -7.74
N GLN A 9 2.22 12.85 -8.52
CA GLN A 9 1.26 13.86 -8.05
C GLN A 9 -0.08 13.22 -7.70
N GLN A 10 -0.58 12.32 -8.54
CA GLN A 10 -1.81 11.60 -8.28
C GLN A 10 -1.71 10.76 -7.02
N PHE A 11 -0.59 10.07 -6.84
CA PHE A 11 -0.36 9.25 -5.65
C PHE A 11 -0.36 10.11 -4.39
N GLU A 12 0.30 11.27 -4.43
CA GLU A 12 0.36 12.15 -3.26
C GLU A 12 -1.03 12.61 -2.80
N GLN A 13 -1.97 12.77 -3.72
CA GLN A 13 -3.34 13.14 -3.37
C GLN A 13 -4.02 12.04 -2.54
N HIS A 14 -3.61 10.81 -2.69
CA HIS A 14 -4.20 9.66 -1.99
C HIS A 14 -3.37 9.21 -0.79
N ARG A 15 -2.14 9.69 -0.65
CA ARG A 15 -1.20 9.20 0.37
C ARG A 15 -1.77 9.24 1.78
N GLY A 16 -2.38 10.35 2.16
CA GLY A 16 -2.96 10.50 3.51
C GLY A 16 -4.01 9.45 3.82
N HIS A 17 -4.91 9.22 2.87
CA HIS A 17 -5.94 8.20 3.01
C HIS A 17 -5.34 6.79 3.09
N LEU A 18 -4.39 6.50 2.21
CA LEU A 18 -3.74 5.18 2.17
C LEU A 18 -3.00 4.90 3.48
N ARG A 19 -2.30 5.91 4.01
CA ARG A 19 -1.60 5.79 5.27
C ARG A 19 -2.56 5.52 6.43
N ALA A 20 -3.70 6.21 6.43
CA ALA A 20 -4.73 6.00 7.45
C ALA A 20 -5.29 4.58 7.42
N VAL A 21 -5.57 4.06 6.21
CA VAL A 21 -6.04 2.67 6.05
C VAL A 21 -4.99 1.70 6.58
N ALA A 22 -3.74 1.88 6.18
CA ALA A 22 -2.65 1.00 6.60
C ALA A 22 -2.43 1.06 8.11
N TYR A 23 -2.48 2.25 8.71
CA TYR A 23 -2.32 2.41 10.15
C TYR A 23 -3.42 1.68 10.91
N ARG A 24 -4.67 1.79 10.46
CA ARG A 24 -5.79 1.09 11.10
C ARG A 24 -5.60 -0.42 11.08
N MET A 25 -5.04 -0.94 9.99
CA MET A 25 -4.85 -2.38 9.86
C MET A 25 -3.63 -2.87 10.63
N LEU A 26 -2.54 -2.11 10.63
CA LEU A 26 -1.25 -2.56 11.17
C LEU A 26 -0.93 -2.05 12.56
N GLY A 27 -1.49 -0.92 12.96
CA GLY A 27 -1.27 -0.32 14.26
C GLY A 27 0.12 0.27 14.48
N SER A 28 0.88 0.49 13.41
CA SER A 28 2.24 1.02 13.47
C SER A 28 2.44 2.02 12.34
N THR A 29 2.98 3.19 12.66
CA THR A 29 3.24 4.22 11.66
C THR A 29 4.34 3.80 10.68
N SER A 30 5.40 3.16 11.17
CA SER A 30 6.49 2.73 10.28
C SER A 30 6.02 1.65 9.32
N GLU A 31 5.21 0.70 9.78
CA GLU A 31 4.66 -0.33 8.91
C GLU A 31 3.64 0.23 7.93
N ALA A 32 2.85 1.23 8.38
CA ALA A 32 1.92 1.91 7.49
C ALA A 32 2.67 2.61 6.35
N ASP A 33 3.76 3.31 6.68
CA ASP A 33 4.58 3.98 5.67
C ASP A 33 5.20 2.96 4.70
N ASP A 34 5.65 1.82 5.19
CA ASP A 34 6.17 0.74 4.34
C ASP A 34 5.10 0.21 3.38
N ALA A 35 3.88 0.03 3.87
CA ALA A 35 2.77 -0.45 3.03
C ALA A 35 2.42 0.56 1.94
N VAL A 36 2.44 1.85 2.27
CA VAL A 36 2.19 2.92 1.30
C VAL A 36 3.29 2.94 0.24
N GLN A 37 4.54 2.79 0.66
CA GLN A 37 5.67 2.72 -0.26
C GLN A 37 5.54 1.52 -1.20
N ASP A 38 5.12 0.37 -0.68
CA ASP A 38 4.86 -0.82 -1.49
C ASP A 38 3.80 -0.55 -2.56
N ALA A 39 2.74 0.17 -2.18
CA ALA A 39 1.68 0.52 -3.13
C ALA A 39 2.23 1.40 -4.26
N TRP A 40 3.11 2.35 -3.92
CA TRP A 40 3.76 3.19 -4.93
C TRP A 40 4.58 2.36 -5.91
N LEU A 41 5.36 1.40 -5.39
CA LEU A 41 6.19 0.54 -6.23
C LEU A 41 5.32 -0.30 -7.18
N ARG A 42 4.18 -0.79 -6.70
CA ARG A 42 3.26 -1.56 -7.53
C ARG A 42 2.62 -0.69 -8.60
N LEU A 43 2.27 0.56 -8.27
CA LEU A 43 1.72 1.50 -9.25
C LEU A 43 2.76 1.79 -10.33
N SER A 44 4.02 1.95 -9.95
CA SER A 44 5.11 2.22 -10.90
C SER A 44 5.29 1.08 -11.90
N GLY A 45 4.99 -0.16 -11.51
CA GLY A 45 5.09 -1.32 -12.38
C GLY A 45 3.81 -1.68 -13.12
N ALA A 46 2.71 -1.00 -12.82
CA ALA A 46 1.42 -1.27 -13.46
C ALA A 46 1.21 -0.36 -14.67
N ASN A 47 0.27 -0.74 -15.53
CA ASN A 47 -0.17 0.13 -16.61
C ASN A 47 -1.24 1.08 -16.06
N ALA A 48 -0.80 2.25 -15.60
CA ALA A 48 -1.67 3.22 -14.94
C ALA A 48 -2.81 3.71 -15.85
N GLN A 49 -2.61 3.68 -17.16
CA GLN A 49 -3.63 4.11 -18.12
C GLN A 49 -4.84 3.18 -18.13
N GLU A 50 -4.67 1.94 -17.70
CA GLU A 50 -5.76 0.96 -17.64
C GLU A 50 -6.53 1.04 -16.32
N ILE A 51 -6.04 1.83 -15.35
CA ILE A 51 -6.69 1.97 -14.05
C ILE A 51 -7.75 3.05 -14.13
N GLU A 52 -9.03 2.65 -14.05
CA GLU A 52 -10.15 3.60 -14.15
C GLU A 52 -10.34 4.41 -12.87
N ASN A 53 -10.15 3.78 -11.72
CA ASN A 53 -10.31 4.43 -10.42
C ASN A 53 -9.03 4.24 -9.62
N LEU A 54 -8.15 5.21 -9.70
CA LEU A 54 -6.83 5.12 -9.07
C LEU A 54 -6.95 5.04 -7.54
N GLY A 55 -7.81 5.85 -6.93
CA GLY A 55 -7.99 5.82 -5.48
C GLY A 55 -8.45 4.46 -4.98
N GLY A 56 -9.43 3.86 -5.65
CA GLY A 56 -9.92 2.53 -5.31
C GLY A 56 -8.87 1.45 -5.53
N TRP A 57 -8.14 1.54 -6.63
CA TRP A 57 -7.07 0.60 -6.94
C TRP A 57 -5.98 0.64 -5.87
N LEU A 58 -5.54 1.85 -5.50
CA LEU A 58 -4.50 2.03 -4.48
C LEU A 58 -4.98 1.53 -3.12
N THR A 59 -6.22 1.81 -2.75
CA THR A 59 -6.78 1.34 -1.48
C THR A 59 -6.79 -0.18 -1.42
N THR A 60 -7.18 -0.83 -2.52
CA THR A 60 -7.17 -2.29 -2.61
C THR A 60 -5.75 -2.84 -2.49
N VAL A 61 -4.78 -2.22 -3.16
CA VAL A 61 -3.38 -2.66 -3.11
C VAL A 61 -2.85 -2.54 -1.69
N VAL A 62 -3.07 -1.39 -1.03
CA VAL A 62 -2.61 -1.18 0.35
C VAL A 62 -3.25 -2.21 1.28
N ALA A 63 -4.55 -2.46 1.14
CA ALA A 63 -5.24 -3.44 1.98
C ALA A 63 -4.63 -4.84 1.82
N ARG A 64 -4.33 -5.25 0.58
CA ARG A 64 -3.70 -6.55 0.31
C ARG A 64 -2.30 -6.63 0.90
N VAL A 65 -1.50 -5.56 0.76
CA VAL A 65 -0.16 -5.50 1.36
C VAL A 65 -0.28 -5.66 2.88
N CYS A 66 -1.21 -4.96 3.50
CA CYS A 66 -1.42 -5.03 4.95
C CYS A 66 -1.86 -6.43 5.39
N LEU A 67 -2.78 -7.05 4.65
CA LEU A 67 -3.21 -8.42 4.96
C LEU A 67 -2.05 -9.40 4.89
N ASN A 68 -1.18 -9.25 3.90
CA ASN A 68 0.02 -10.10 3.78
C ASN A 68 0.96 -9.89 4.95
N LYS A 69 1.15 -8.65 5.40
CA LYS A 69 1.97 -8.35 6.57
C LYS A 69 1.39 -8.98 7.84
N LEU A 70 0.07 -8.91 8.01
CA LEU A 70 -0.61 -9.51 9.17
C LEU A 70 -0.50 -11.03 9.15
N ARG A 71 -0.65 -11.66 8.00
CA ARG A 71 -0.46 -13.10 7.84
C ARG A 71 0.97 -13.50 8.19
N SER A 72 1.94 -12.72 7.76
CA SER A 72 3.35 -12.96 8.04
C SER A 72 3.64 -12.90 9.53
N ARG A 73 3.04 -11.95 10.26
CA ARG A 73 3.15 -11.87 11.72
C ARG A 73 2.58 -13.11 12.39
N SER A 74 1.40 -13.52 11.95
CA SER A 74 0.71 -14.68 12.50
C SER A 74 1.55 -15.95 12.32
N THR A 75 2.11 -16.14 11.12
CA THR A 75 2.96 -17.29 10.82
C THR A 75 4.21 -17.29 11.70
N ARG A 76 4.86 -16.14 11.86
CA ARG A 76 6.05 -16.04 12.71
C ARG A 76 5.74 -16.33 14.17
N ARG A 77 4.58 -15.88 14.66
CA ARG A 77 4.16 -16.14 16.02
C ARG A 77 3.94 -17.64 16.24
N GLU A 78 3.29 -18.31 15.30
CA GLU A 78 3.07 -19.75 15.38
C GLU A 78 4.39 -20.51 15.40
N GLU A 79 5.34 -20.12 14.56
CA GLU A 79 6.67 -20.75 14.50
C GLU A 79 7.41 -20.58 15.82
N SER A 80 7.31 -19.41 16.47
CA SER A 80 8.02 -19.14 17.71
C SER A 80 7.40 -19.85 18.92
N LEU A 81 6.19 -20.36 18.80
CA LEU A 81 5.55 -21.15 19.86
C LEU A 81 5.93 -22.63 19.84
N ASP A 82 6.56 -23.05 18.77
CA ASP A 82 7.09 -24.41 18.68
C ASP A 82 8.47 -24.45 19.37
#